data_6437f43835dbd7b6d9fddf5208caa78f
#
_entry.id   6437f43835dbd7b6d9fddf5208caa78f
#
_cell.length_a   1.000
_cell.length_b   1.000
_cell.length_c   1.000
_cell.angle_alpha   90.00
_cell.angle_beta   90.00
_cell.angle_gamma   90.00
#
_symmetry.space_group_name_H-M   'P 1'
#
loop_
_entity.id
_entity.type
_entity.pdbx_description
1 polymer ?
#
loop_
_entity_poly.entity_id
_entity_poly.type
_entity_poly.pdbx_seq_one_letter_code
_entity_poly.pdbx_strand_id
1 'polypeptide(L)'
;MIFQSAALFDSLSVLENVMFPLDMFSNMTYRERIKRAEFCLDRVNLIDAKNKFPGEISGGMQKRVAIARAIALQPQYLFCDEPNSGLDPKTSLVIDELIHDITTEYNMTTVINTHDMNSVLGIGDSILYIYQGHKEWEGTKNECIHSNKRTPEQLYFRFRLIAQSKRGRD
;
A
#
# COMPACT_ATOMS: atom_id res chain seq x y z
N MET A 1 -0.18 8.47 -0.67
CA MET A 1 0.88 7.82 0.13
C MET A 1 0.23 7.08 1.31
N ILE A 2 0.73 5.88 1.63
CA ILE A 2 0.33 5.08 2.78
C ILE A 2 1.48 5.13 3.78
N PHE A 3 1.19 5.53 5.01
CA PHE A 3 2.19 5.66 6.09
C PHE A 3 2.18 4.45 7.01
N GLN A 4 3.30 4.21 7.68
CA GLN A 4 3.48 3.12 8.63
C GLN A 4 2.40 3.06 9.74
N SER A 5 1.91 4.20 10.21
CA SER A 5 0.87 4.30 11.26
C SER A 5 -0.56 4.36 10.70
N ALA A 6 -0.78 4.15 9.39
CA ALA A 6 -2.01 4.48 8.66
C ALA A 6 -2.35 5.98 8.62
N ALA A 7 -1.93 6.75 9.60
CA ALA A 7 -2.11 8.21 9.72
C ALA A 7 -3.57 8.67 9.44
N LEU A 8 -4.52 7.98 10.06
CA LEU A 8 -5.94 8.36 10.00
C LEU A 8 -6.20 9.53 10.96
N PHE A 9 -7.18 10.34 10.63
CA PHE A 9 -7.69 11.37 11.52
C PHE A 9 -8.66 10.73 12.52
N ASP A 10 -8.33 10.73 13.79
CA ASP A 10 -9.12 10.11 14.85
C ASP A 10 -10.49 10.78 15.06
N SER A 11 -10.58 12.06 14.71
CA SER A 11 -11.83 12.85 14.79
C SER A 11 -12.78 12.64 13.61
N LEU A 12 -12.36 11.90 12.58
CA LEU A 12 -13.15 11.61 11.39
C LEU A 12 -13.54 10.13 11.36
N SER A 13 -14.77 9.85 10.89
CA SER A 13 -15.18 8.48 10.60
C SER A 13 -14.33 7.85 9.48
N VAL A 14 -14.45 6.55 9.31
CA VAL A 14 -13.82 5.80 8.22
C VAL A 14 -14.17 6.39 6.85
N LEU A 15 -15.44 6.70 6.62
CA LEU A 15 -15.90 7.34 5.38
C LEU A 15 -15.26 8.71 5.16
N GLU A 16 -15.28 9.55 6.19
CA GLU A 16 -14.72 10.91 6.13
C GLU A 16 -13.21 10.90 5.93
N ASN A 17 -12.50 9.94 6.53
CA ASN A 17 -11.07 9.73 6.24
C ASN A 17 -10.80 9.45 4.77
N VAL A 18 -11.63 8.63 4.11
CA VAL A 18 -11.48 8.34 2.67
C VAL A 18 -11.93 9.52 1.81
N MET A 19 -12.93 10.27 2.25
CA MET A 19 -13.39 11.48 1.57
C MET A 19 -12.40 12.64 1.64
N PHE A 20 -11.58 12.71 2.67
CA PHE A 20 -10.69 13.84 2.93
C PHE A 20 -9.87 14.31 1.71
N PRO A 21 -9.15 13.45 0.96
CA PRO A 21 -8.45 13.91 -0.24
C PRO A 21 -9.41 14.37 -1.36
N LEU A 22 -10.60 13.82 -1.44
CA LEU A 22 -11.61 14.25 -2.42
C LEU A 22 -12.13 15.64 -2.07
N ASP A 23 -12.31 15.95 -0.79
CA ASP A 23 -12.75 17.25 -0.31
C ASP A 23 -11.72 18.35 -0.61
N MET A 24 -10.44 17.99 -0.52
CA MET A 24 -9.35 18.95 -0.69
C MET A 24 -8.94 19.17 -2.16
N PHE A 25 -9.05 18.15 -3.01
CA PHE A 25 -8.37 18.14 -4.32
C PHE A 25 -9.26 17.76 -5.49
N SER A 26 -10.58 17.54 -5.30
CA SER A 26 -11.49 17.24 -6.40
C SER A 26 -12.55 18.32 -6.58
N ASN A 27 -13.07 18.43 -7.81
CA ASN A 27 -14.22 19.27 -8.14
C ASN A 27 -15.55 18.50 -8.06
N MET A 28 -15.55 17.31 -7.47
CA MET A 28 -16.74 16.47 -7.31
C MET A 28 -17.75 17.12 -6.38
N THR A 29 -19.03 16.96 -6.66
CA THR A 29 -20.10 17.30 -5.72
C THR A 29 -20.02 16.42 -4.47
N TYR A 30 -20.60 16.85 -3.36
CA TYR A 30 -20.64 16.10 -2.11
C TYR A 30 -21.17 14.66 -2.32
N ARG A 31 -22.22 14.51 -3.12
CA ARG A 31 -22.83 13.19 -3.42
C ARG A 31 -21.89 12.28 -4.21
N GLU A 32 -21.12 12.84 -5.14
CA GLU A 32 -20.12 12.08 -5.91
C GLU A 32 -18.95 11.65 -5.04
N ARG A 33 -18.48 12.51 -4.13
CA ARG A 33 -17.43 12.19 -3.16
C ARG A 33 -17.82 11.03 -2.24
N ILE A 34 -19.05 11.04 -1.71
CA ILE A 34 -19.56 9.92 -0.91
C ILE A 34 -19.56 8.63 -1.73
N LYS A 35 -20.11 8.62 -2.92
CA LYS A 35 -20.16 7.44 -3.79
C LYS A 35 -18.75 6.92 -4.09
N ARG A 36 -17.81 7.81 -4.36
CA ARG A 36 -16.41 7.45 -4.63
C ARG A 36 -15.75 6.87 -3.40
N ALA A 37 -15.94 7.45 -2.22
CA ALA A 37 -15.39 6.96 -0.98
C ALA A 37 -15.98 5.59 -0.59
N GLU A 38 -17.30 5.43 -0.73
CA GLU A 38 -17.97 4.13 -0.52
C GLU A 38 -17.44 3.06 -1.47
N PHE A 39 -17.25 3.37 -2.74
CA PHE A 39 -16.61 2.47 -3.70
C PHE A 39 -15.20 2.07 -3.25
N CYS A 40 -14.37 3.01 -2.78
CA CYS A 40 -13.03 2.70 -2.29
C CYS A 40 -13.06 1.83 -1.04
N LEU A 41 -14.03 2.04 -0.14
CA LEU A 41 -14.24 1.21 1.05
C LEU A 41 -14.70 -0.21 0.71
N ASP A 42 -15.54 -0.36 -0.28
CA ASP A 42 -15.97 -1.66 -0.79
C ASP A 42 -14.78 -2.46 -1.34
N ARG A 43 -13.88 -1.81 -2.10
CA ARG A 43 -12.65 -2.46 -2.63
C ARG A 43 -11.70 -3.00 -1.54
N VAL A 44 -11.78 -2.48 -0.34
CA VAL A 44 -10.98 -2.95 0.80
C VAL A 44 -11.82 -3.75 1.82
N ASN A 45 -13.05 -4.14 1.47
CA ASN A 45 -14.00 -4.88 2.31
C ASN A 45 -14.28 -4.19 3.66
N LEU A 46 -14.55 -2.88 3.64
CA LEU A 46 -14.81 -2.07 4.83
C LEU A 46 -16.06 -1.17 4.72
N ILE A 47 -16.93 -1.41 3.75
CA ILE A 47 -18.15 -0.60 3.57
C ILE A 47 -19.06 -0.62 4.83
N ASP A 48 -19.15 -1.76 5.51
CA ASP A 48 -19.97 -1.90 6.73
C ASP A 48 -19.39 -1.14 7.94
N ALA A 49 -18.10 -0.77 7.87
CA ALA A 49 -17.43 -0.01 8.91
C ALA A 49 -17.40 1.51 8.64
N LYS A 50 -18.05 2.01 7.59
CA LYS A 50 -17.94 3.40 7.12
C LYS A 50 -18.23 4.47 8.16
N ASN A 51 -19.12 4.18 9.11
CA ASN A 51 -19.56 5.10 10.15
C ASN A 51 -18.74 4.97 11.45
N LYS A 52 -17.83 4.01 11.54
CA LYS A 52 -16.95 3.84 12.71
C LYS A 52 -15.81 4.85 12.70
N PHE A 53 -15.24 5.09 13.88
CA PHE A 53 -14.03 5.88 14.05
C PHE A 53 -12.79 4.99 14.08
N PRO A 54 -11.58 5.52 13.81
CA PRO A 54 -10.35 4.76 13.84
C PRO A 54 -10.13 3.94 15.12
N GLY A 55 -10.48 4.49 16.29
CA GLY A 55 -10.37 3.80 17.57
C GLY A 55 -11.33 2.60 17.75
N GLU A 56 -12.32 2.44 16.87
CA GLU A 56 -13.32 1.36 16.93
C GLU A 56 -13.00 0.20 15.97
N ILE A 57 -11.90 0.28 15.24
CA ILE A 57 -11.48 -0.70 14.23
C ILE A 57 -10.06 -1.22 14.50
N SER A 58 -9.77 -2.44 14.06
CA SER A 58 -8.46 -3.06 14.26
C SER A 58 -7.36 -2.36 13.45
N GLY A 59 -6.08 -2.56 13.83
CA GLY A 59 -4.93 -2.02 13.10
C GLY A 59 -4.91 -2.43 11.62
N GLY A 60 -5.24 -3.68 11.31
CA GLY A 60 -5.37 -4.14 9.92
C GLY A 60 -6.52 -3.47 9.16
N MET A 61 -7.64 -3.16 9.83
CA MET A 61 -8.71 -2.36 9.24
C MET A 61 -8.25 -0.92 9.01
N GLN A 62 -7.52 -0.30 9.93
CA GLN A 62 -6.97 1.05 9.76
C GLN A 62 -6.03 1.13 8.55
N LYS A 63 -5.19 0.12 8.33
CA LYS A 63 -4.33 0.01 7.14
C LYS A 63 -5.16 -0.04 5.86
N ARG A 64 -6.23 -0.84 5.84
CA ARG A 64 -7.13 -0.92 4.69
C ARG A 64 -7.86 0.40 4.43
N VAL A 65 -8.27 1.14 5.45
CA VAL A 65 -8.82 2.50 5.30
C VAL A 65 -7.78 3.45 4.69
N ALA A 66 -6.52 3.37 5.12
CA ALA A 66 -5.45 4.18 4.56
C ALA A 66 -5.20 3.87 3.07
N ILE A 67 -5.33 2.60 2.65
CA ILE A 67 -5.28 2.19 1.25
C ILE A 67 -6.47 2.79 0.49
N ALA A 68 -7.71 2.64 0.99
CA ALA A 68 -8.91 3.21 0.38
C ALA A 68 -8.79 4.73 0.18
N ARG A 69 -8.28 5.44 1.20
CA ARG A 69 -8.00 6.88 1.13
C ARG A 69 -6.96 7.21 0.06
N ALA A 70 -5.90 6.41 -0.06
CA ALA A 70 -4.83 6.67 -1.00
C ALA A 70 -5.27 6.51 -2.46
N ILE A 71 -6.24 5.63 -2.76
CA ILE A 71 -6.76 5.39 -4.11
C ILE A 71 -7.97 6.26 -4.48
N ALA A 72 -8.49 7.05 -3.55
CA ALA A 72 -9.70 7.85 -3.77
C ALA A 72 -9.58 8.77 -4.99
N LEU A 73 -8.43 9.40 -5.20
CA LEU A 73 -8.12 10.30 -6.32
C LEU A 73 -7.58 9.59 -7.57
N GLN A 74 -7.60 8.25 -7.63
CA GLN A 74 -7.05 7.46 -8.75
C GLN A 74 -5.62 7.88 -9.14
N PRO A 75 -4.65 7.80 -8.21
CA PRO A 75 -3.29 8.24 -8.49
C PRO A 75 -2.62 7.33 -9.52
N GLN A 76 -1.66 7.87 -10.28
CA GLN A 76 -0.78 7.08 -11.15
C GLN A 76 0.36 6.42 -10.36
N TYR A 77 0.73 6.98 -9.21
CA TYR A 77 1.81 6.51 -8.36
C TYR A 77 1.32 6.32 -6.93
N LEU A 78 1.58 5.16 -6.35
CA LEU A 78 1.30 4.85 -4.96
C LEU A 78 2.62 4.63 -4.20
N PHE A 79 2.78 5.33 -3.08
CA PHE A 79 3.94 5.18 -2.19
C PHE A 79 3.47 4.58 -0.87
N CYS A 80 4.08 3.47 -0.46
CA CYS A 80 3.78 2.76 0.77
C CYS A 80 5.05 2.71 1.63
N ASP A 81 4.95 3.18 2.86
CA ASP A 81 6.03 3.11 3.84
C ASP A 81 5.64 2.13 4.94
N GLU A 82 6.32 0.96 4.97
CA GLU A 82 6.09 -0.13 5.92
C GLU A 82 4.60 -0.48 6.09
N PRO A 83 3.86 -0.81 5.02
CA PRO A 83 2.41 -0.98 5.07
C PRO A 83 1.97 -2.08 6.04
N ASN A 84 2.80 -3.09 6.27
CA ASN A 84 2.53 -4.24 7.11
C ASN A 84 3.06 -4.13 8.54
N SER A 85 3.73 -3.03 8.88
CA SER A 85 4.32 -2.85 10.21
C SER A 85 3.26 -2.97 11.32
N GLY A 86 3.56 -3.78 12.34
CA GLY A 86 2.69 -3.98 13.50
C GLY A 86 1.52 -4.93 13.29
N LEU A 87 1.46 -5.63 12.16
CA LEU A 87 0.44 -6.64 11.87
C LEU A 87 0.98 -8.06 12.11
N ASP A 88 0.05 -8.99 12.37
CA ASP A 88 0.38 -10.42 12.37
C ASP A 88 0.64 -10.92 10.94
N PRO A 89 1.39 -12.04 10.78
CA PRO A 89 1.80 -12.52 9.46
C PRO A 89 0.63 -12.80 8.49
N LYS A 90 -0.51 -13.27 9.00
CA LYS A 90 -1.68 -13.56 8.18
C LYS A 90 -2.33 -12.27 7.67
N THR A 91 -2.46 -11.28 8.52
CA THR A 91 -3.00 -9.96 8.14
C THR A 91 -2.05 -9.23 7.18
N SER A 92 -0.73 -9.38 7.37
CA SER A 92 0.29 -8.81 6.46
C SER A 92 0.12 -9.32 5.03
N LEU A 93 -0.07 -10.63 4.85
CA LEU A 93 -0.31 -11.21 3.51
C LEU A 93 -1.56 -10.62 2.85
N VAL A 94 -2.64 -10.43 3.62
CA VAL A 94 -3.88 -9.81 3.09
C VAL A 94 -3.64 -8.36 2.62
N ILE A 95 -2.81 -7.60 3.34
CA ILE A 95 -2.45 -6.24 2.93
C ILE A 95 -1.59 -6.25 1.66
N ASP A 96 -0.62 -7.17 1.56
CA ASP A 96 0.22 -7.31 0.37
C ASP A 96 -0.60 -7.67 -0.87
N GLU A 97 -1.46 -8.68 -0.78
CA GLU A 97 -2.37 -9.08 -1.85
C GLU A 97 -3.26 -7.90 -2.27
N LEU A 98 -3.84 -7.18 -1.30
CA LEU A 98 -4.68 -6.01 -1.58
C LEU A 98 -3.91 -4.91 -2.31
N ILE A 99 -2.67 -4.61 -1.92
CA ILE A 99 -1.84 -3.61 -2.61
C ILE A 99 -1.51 -4.08 -4.04
N HIS A 100 -1.18 -5.35 -4.21
CA HIS A 100 -0.90 -5.93 -5.52
C HIS A 100 -2.12 -5.86 -6.46
N ASP A 101 -3.29 -6.29 -5.98
CA ASP A 101 -4.54 -6.29 -6.76
C ASP A 101 -4.93 -4.87 -7.19
N ILE A 102 -4.89 -3.93 -6.26
CA ILE A 102 -5.19 -2.52 -6.52
C ILE A 102 -4.17 -1.92 -7.50
N THR A 103 -2.88 -2.22 -7.35
CA THR A 103 -1.82 -1.76 -8.26
C THR A 103 -2.10 -2.23 -9.68
N THR A 104 -2.48 -3.49 -9.84
CA THR A 104 -2.80 -4.09 -11.15
C THR A 104 -4.09 -3.53 -11.74
N GLU A 105 -5.17 -3.50 -10.94
CA GLU A 105 -6.48 -3.03 -11.39
C GLU A 105 -6.47 -1.57 -11.87
N TYR A 106 -5.77 -0.70 -11.13
CA TYR A 106 -5.70 0.72 -11.47
C TYR A 106 -4.52 1.05 -12.39
N ASN A 107 -3.74 0.06 -12.82
CA ASN A 107 -2.55 0.24 -13.66
C ASN A 107 -1.60 1.31 -13.10
N MET A 108 -1.36 1.24 -11.77
CA MET A 108 -0.50 2.18 -11.06
C MET A 108 0.94 1.69 -11.02
N THR A 109 1.89 2.60 -10.78
CA THR A 109 3.22 2.26 -10.31
C THR A 109 3.25 2.39 -8.80
N THR A 110 3.52 1.28 -8.09
CA THR A 110 3.58 1.26 -6.62
C THR A 110 5.03 1.13 -6.14
N VAL A 111 5.43 2.02 -5.25
CA VAL A 111 6.73 1.98 -4.57
C VAL A 111 6.50 1.61 -3.12
N ILE A 112 7.05 0.48 -2.69
CA ILE A 112 6.92 -0.01 -1.31
C ILE A 112 8.28 0.04 -0.63
N ASN A 113 8.38 0.77 0.48
CA ASN A 113 9.50 0.72 1.39
C ASN A 113 9.16 -0.29 2.48
N THR A 114 9.93 -1.38 2.56
CA THR A 114 9.72 -2.42 3.58
C THR A 114 11.03 -3.13 3.93
N HIS A 115 11.08 -3.72 5.10
CA HIS A 115 12.12 -4.66 5.54
C HIS A 115 11.61 -6.11 5.59
N ASP A 116 10.32 -6.34 5.26
CA ASP A 116 9.73 -7.68 5.25
C ASP A 116 10.04 -8.40 3.92
N MET A 117 10.89 -9.43 4.00
CA MET A 117 11.26 -10.24 2.85
C MET A 117 10.10 -11.05 2.26
N ASN A 118 9.08 -11.37 3.05
CA ASN A 118 7.89 -12.06 2.54
C ASN A 118 7.13 -11.13 1.57
N SER A 119 6.96 -9.86 1.95
CA SER A 119 6.38 -8.85 1.05
C SER A 119 7.23 -8.64 -0.20
N VAL A 120 8.57 -8.50 -0.03
CA VAL A 120 9.51 -8.34 -1.15
C VAL A 120 9.38 -9.48 -2.16
N LEU A 121 9.40 -10.73 -1.69
CA LEU A 121 9.32 -11.92 -2.53
C LEU A 121 7.89 -12.26 -2.97
N GLY A 122 6.88 -11.80 -2.23
CA GLY A 122 5.47 -12.01 -2.55
C GLY A 122 5.01 -11.16 -3.73
N ILE A 123 5.13 -9.85 -3.60
CA ILE A 123 4.52 -8.88 -4.52
C ILE A 123 5.52 -8.00 -5.31
N GLY A 124 6.84 -8.19 -5.11
CA GLY A 124 7.86 -7.39 -5.78
C GLY A 124 8.14 -7.85 -7.21
N ASP A 125 8.03 -6.94 -8.18
CA ASP A 125 8.49 -7.15 -9.56
C ASP A 125 9.95 -6.74 -9.73
N SER A 126 10.28 -5.52 -9.29
CA SER A 126 11.63 -4.94 -9.30
C SER A 126 12.04 -4.55 -7.89
N ILE A 127 13.20 -4.98 -7.48
CA ILE A 127 13.70 -4.84 -6.12
C ILE A 127 14.95 -3.96 -6.15
N LEU A 128 14.95 -2.92 -5.32
CA LEU A 128 16.08 -2.05 -5.10
C LEU A 128 16.54 -2.17 -3.63
N TYR A 129 17.77 -2.66 -3.43
CA TYR A 129 18.37 -2.73 -2.11
C TYR A 129 19.26 -1.52 -1.82
N ILE A 130 18.93 -0.83 -0.73
CA ILE A 130 19.69 0.33 -0.26
C ILE A 130 20.36 -0.01 1.06
N TYR A 131 21.67 0.21 1.13
CA TYR A 131 22.49 0.03 2.32
C TYR A 131 23.34 1.27 2.58
N GLN A 132 23.33 1.79 3.78
CA GLN A 132 24.08 3.00 4.19
C GLN A 132 23.90 4.20 3.24
N GLY A 133 22.69 4.38 2.69
CA GLY A 133 22.37 5.49 1.78
C GLY A 133 22.78 5.25 0.32
N HIS A 134 23.37 4.11 -0.02
CA HIS A 134 23.80 3.79 -1.38
C HIS A 134 22.98 2.63 -1.97
N LYS A 135 22.82 2.65 -3.30
CA LYS A 135 22.26 1.51 -4.04
C LYS A 135 23.29 0.37 -4.04
N GLU A 136 23.00 -0.68 -3.30
CA GLU A 136 23.89 -1.85 -3.21
C GLU A 136 23.54 -2.91 -4.27
N TRP A 137 22.24 -3.06 -4.56
CA TRP A 137 21.78 -4.05 -5.54
C TRP A 137 20.43 -3.63 -6.16
N GLU A 138 20.19 -4.07 -7.39
CA GLU A 138 18.93 -3.93 -8.11
C GLU A 138 18.71 -5.14 -9.00
N GLY A 139 17.47 -5.62 -9.07
CA GLY A 139 17.09 -6.75 -9.93
C GLY A 139 15.66 -7.20 -9.71
N THR A 140 15.33 -8.32 -10.35
CA THR A 140 14.03 -8.98 -10.24
C THR A 140 13.97 -9.91 -9.03
N LYS A 141 12.75 -10.33 -8.65
CA LYS A 141 12.53 -11.37 -7.64
C LYS A 141 13.34 -12.65 -7.90
N ASN A 142 13.38 -13.13 -9.15
CA ASN A 142 14.09 -14.34 -9.52
C ASN A 142 15.62 -14.17 -9.35
N GLU A 143 16.16 -13.02 -9.72
CA GLU A 143 17.57 -12.71 -9.53
C GLU A 143 17.93 -12.57 -8.04
N CYS A 144 17.00 -12.04 -7.22
CA CYS A 144 17.17 -11.94 -5.78
C CYS A 144 17.30 -13.34 -5.13
N ILE A 145 16.43 -14.28 -5.49
CA ILE A 145 16.41 -15.66 -4.94
C ILE A 145 17.68 -16.42 -5.35
N HIS A 146 18.20 -16.20 -6.56
CA HIS A 146 19.34 -16.95 -7.11
C HIS A 146 20.68 -16.22 -6.97
N SER A 147 20.72 -15.03 -6.36
CA SER A 147 21.95 -14.27 -6.18
C SER A 147 22.89 -14.94 -5.17
N ASN A 148 23.94 -15.61 -5.66
CA ASN A 148 25.01 -16.23 -4.84
C ASN A 148 25.91 -15.20 -4.13
N LYS A 149 25.61 -13.91 -4.19
CA LYS A 149 26.49 -12.82 -3.74
C LYS A 149 26.10 -12.19 -2.40
N ARG A 150 25.58 -12.92 -1.48
CA ARG A 150 25.43 -12.65 -0.04
C ARG A 150 24.25 -13.46 0.47
N THR A 151 24.41 -14.13 1.59
CA THR A 151 23.38 -14.95 2.22
C THR A 151 22.13 -14.13 2.55
N PRO A 152 20.93 -14.74 2.53
CA PRO A 152 19.68 -14.07 2.93
C PRO A 152 19.78 -13.33 4.27
N GLU A 153 20.63 -13.78 5.19
CA GLU A 153 20.90 -13.17 6.50
C GLU A 153 21.60 -11.80 6.41
N GLN A 154 22.35 -11.52 5.36
CA GLN A 154 22.98 -10.22 5.12
C GLN A 154 22.06 -9.25 4.35
N LEU A 155 20.99 -9.75 3.73
CA LEU A 155 19.95 -8.97 3.07
C LEU A 155 18.91 -8.40 4.06
N TYR A 156 18.97 -8.72 5.34
CA TYR A 156 18.02 -8.31 6.38
C TYR A 156 17.96 -6.81 6.68
N PHE A 157 18.74 -5.97 6.01
CA PHE A 157 18.75 -4.54 6.28
C PHE A 157 18.18 -3.70 5.12
N ARG A 158 16.90 -3.33 5.24
CA ARG A 158 16.17 -2.26 4.53
C ARG A 158 16.09 -2.40 3.00
N PHE A 159 15.14 -3.17 2.53
CA PHE A 159 14.72 -3.17 1.12
C PHE A 159 13.74 -2.02 0.82
N ARG A 160 13.91 -1.40 -0.35
CA ARG A 160 12.86 -0.60 -1.01
C ARG A 160 12.38 -1.37 -2.23
N LEU A 161 11.10 -1.64 -2.27
CA LEU A 161 10.46 -2.34 -3.36
C LEU A 161 9.83 -1.33 -4.32
N ILE A 162 10.08 -1.48 -5.61
CA ILE A 162 9.41 -0.74 -6.66
C ILE A 162 8.62 -1.75 -7.49
N ALA A 163 7.33 -1.86 -7.26
CA ALA A 163 6.44 -2.60 -8.12
C ALA A 163 6.09 -1.71 -9.33
N GLN A 164 6.49 -2.12 -10.53
CA GLN A 164 6.04 -1.49 -11.77
C GLN A 164 4.96 -2.38 -12.40
N SER A 165 3.75 -1.85 -12.52
CA SER A 165 2.77 -2.42 -13.42
C SER A 165 3.32 -2.28 -14.85
N LYS A 166 3.52 -3.39 -15.55
CA LYS A 166 3.87 -3.35 -16.98
C LYS A 166 2.70 -2.71 -17.71
N ARG A 167 2.88 -1.49 -18.21
CA ARG A 167 2.04 -0.98 -19.30
C ARG A 167 2.20 -1.97 -20.44
N GLY A 168 1.13 -2.69 -20.77
CA GLY A 168 1.06 -3.46 -22.00
C GLY A 168 1.48 -2.54 -23.14
N ARG A 169 2.58 -2.85 -23.79
CA ARG A 169 2.87 -2.31 -25.13
C ARG A 169 2.17 -3.26 -26.08
N ASP A 170 1.05 -2.83 -26.58
CA ASP A 170 0.55 -3.23 -27.88
C ASP A 170 0.86 -2.11 -28.86
#